data_a90b2c2c609e34cf229c654b2a749933
#
_entry.id   a90b2c2c609e34cf229c654b2a749933
#
_cell.length_a   1.000
_cell.length_b   1.000
_cell.length_c   1.000
_cell.angle_alpha   90.00
_cell.angle_beta   90.00
_cell.angle_gamma   90.00
#
_symmetry.space_group_name_H-M   'P 1'
#
loop_
_entity.id
_entity.type
_entity.pdbx_description
1 polymer ?
#
loop_
_entity_poly.entity_id
_entity_poly.type
_entity_poly.pdbx_seq_one_letter_code
_entity_poly.pdbx_strand_id
1 'polypeptide(L)'
;MSFAMTPQEIVSELDAHIIGQTAAKRAVAIALRNRWRRQQVEPKLRPEITPKNILMIGPTGVGKTEIARRLARLAGAPFIKVEATKFTEVGYVGKDVDSIVRDLVDIAVKQAREQAALKVRARAEDNAEERLLDALLPAPRHEGPLSSEPERDNATRQVLRKKLREGSLDEREIEIELAATQPQLEVMTPPGMEEMAEQLRGVFSQLGAHKRKTRKLKIAEARRLLIDEEAGRLLNEEEIKLQAIQSAEQNGIVFIDEIDKVTSRSDGQSSAEVSRQGVQRDLLPLVEGCTVSTKYGPIKTDHILFIASGAFHLSLSLIHI
;
A
#
# COMPACT_ATOMS: atom_id res chain seq x y z
N MET A 1 8.07 2.67 -13.61
CA MET A 1 8.14 3.63 -14.74
C MET A 1 8.86 4.86 -14.24
N SER A 2 9.92 5.30 -14.94
CA SER A 2 10.66 6.52 -14.57
C SER A 2 9.78 7.72 -14.87
N PHE A 3 9.43 8.47 -13.83
CA PHE A 3 8.52 9.61 -13.93
C PHE A 3 9.28 10.82 -14.49
N ALA A 4 9.38 10.92 -15.81
CA ALA A 4 10.16 11.94 -16.50
C ALA A 4 9.39 13.26 -16.78
N MET A 5 8.15 13.41 -16.27
CA MET A 5 7.31 14.60 -16.53
C MET A 5 7.96 15.88 -16.02
N THR A 6 7.86 16.94 -16.81
CA THR A 6 8.24 18.28 -16.41
C THR A 6 7.21 18.90 -15.45
N PRO A 7 7.53 19.93 -14.67
CA PRO A 7 6.55 20.59 -13.82
C PRO A 7 5.33 21.13 -14.59
N GLN A 8 5.51 21.56 -15.84
CA GLN A 8 4.41 22.03 -16.70
C GLN A 8 3.47 20.91 -17.09
N GLU A 9 3.98 19.74 -17.46
CA GLU A 9 3.18 18.56 -17.77
C GLU A 9 2.40 18.09 -16.54
N ILE A 10 3.02 18.10 -15.35
CA ILE A 10 2.34 17.77 -14.10
C ILE A 10 1.20 18.74 -13.81
N VAL A 11 1.42 20.05 -14.02
CA VAL A 11 0.36 21.06 -13.84
C VAL A 11 -0.75 20.84 -14.85
N SER A 12 -0.44 20.54 -16.11
CA SER A 12 -1.44 20.25 -17.16
C SER A 12 -2.32 19.06 -16.79
N GLU A 13 -1.72 17.97 -16.25
CA GLU A 13 -2.48 16.80 -15.75
C GLU A 13 -3.39 17.16 -14.56
N LEU A 14 -2.90 18.02 -13.67
CA LEU A 14 -3.72 18.51 -12.55
C LEU A 14 -4.85 19.44 -13.03
N ASP A 15 -4.63 20.22 -14.08
CA ASP A 15 -5.62 21.13 -14.68
C ASP A 15 -6.84 20.39 -15.25
N ALA A 16 -6.65 19.17 -15.73
CA ALA A 16 -7.73 18.32 -16.22
C ALA A 16 -8.78 17.97 -15.12
N HIS A 17 -8.41 18.11 -13.85
CA HIS A 17 -9.24 17.67 -12.73
C HIS A 17 -9.54 18.76 -11.69
N ILE A 18 -8.77 19.82 -11.65
CA ILE A 18 -8.83 20.87 -10.62
C ILE A 18 -8.87 22.23 -11.30
N ILE A 19 -9.93 22.95 -11.07
CA ILE A 19 -10.10 24.30 -11.61
C ILE A 19 -9.39 25.31 -10.71
N GLY A 20 -8.62 26.23 -11.29
CA GLY A 20 -7.87 27.24 -10.54
C GLY A 20 -6.70 26.68 -9.76
N GLN A 21 -6.36 27.28 -8.61
CA GLN A 21 -5.28 26.85 -7.70
C GLN A 21 -3.89 26.77 -8.36
N THR A 22 -3.58 27.66 -9.29
CA THR A 22 -2.37 27.63 -10.12
C THR A 22 -1.09 27.62 -9.28
N ALA A 23 -1.02 28.44 -8.22
CA ALA A 23 0.13 28.51 -7.34
C ALA A 23 0.37 27.17 -6.57
N ALA A 24 -0.70 26.59 -6.03
CA ALA A 24 -0.63 25.31 -5.33
C ALA A 24 -0.23 24.16 -6.28
N LYS A 25 -0.82 24.07 -7.47
CA LYS A 25 -0.45 23.09 -8.50
C LYS A 25 1.03 23.18 -8.88
N ARG A 26 1.51 24.41 -9.08
CA ARG A 26 2.93 24.67 -9.39
C ARG A 26 3.86 24.24 -8.27
N ALA A 27 3.53 24.56 -7.02
CA ALA A 27 4.34 24.20 -5.85
C ALA A 27 4.47 22.67 -5.72
N VAL A 28 3.35 21.94 -5.82
CA VAL A 28 3.37 20.47 -5.73
C VAL A 28 4.05 19.81 -6.92
N ALA A 29 3.91 20.37 -8.13
CA ALA A 29 4.59 19.89 -9.33
C ALA A 29 6.12 20.04 -9.21
N ILE A 30 6.59 21.16 -8.67
CA ILE A 30 8.01 21.40 -8.39
C ILE A 30 8.51 20.42 -7.33
N ALA A 31 7.76 20.20 -6.25
CA ALA A 31 8.12 19.27 -5.19
C ALA A 31 8.28 17.83 -5.74
N LEU A 32 7.34 17.39 -6.59
CA LEU A 32 7.43 16.08 -7.24
C LEU A 32 8.66 15.99 -8.16
N ARG A 33 8.92 17.01 -8.97
CA ARG A 33 10.07 17.03 -9.87
C ARG A 33 11.39 17.05 -9.11
N ASN A 34 11.48 17.78 -8.01
CA ASN A 34 12.68 17.79 -7.15
C ASN A 34 12.93 16.42 -6.52
N ARG A 35 11.88 15.70 -6.12
CA ARG A 35 11.99 14.32 -5.64
C ARG A 35 12.54 13.39 -6.72
N TRP A 36 12.05 13.49 -7.94
CA TRP A 36 12.59 12.72 -9.06
C TRP A 36 14.06 13.05 -9.33
N ARG A 37 14.43 14.34 -9.33
CA ARG A 37 15.83 14.77 -9.50
C ARG A 37 16.73 14.23 -8.40
N ARG A 38 16.27 14.24 -7.17
CA ARG A 38 17.00 13.68 -6.03
C ARG A 38 17.35 12.20 -6.27
N GLN A 39 16.44 11.41 -6.82
CA GLN A 39 16.68 9.99 -7.12
C GLN A 39 17.78 9.79 -8.18
N GLN A 40 18.03 10.78 -9.02
CA GLN A 40 19.08 10.74 -10.05
C GLN A 40 20.47 11.20 -9.53
N VAL A 41 20.52 11.76 -8.33
CA VAL A 41 21.77 12.22 -7.71
C VAL A 41 22.54 11.03 -7.14
N GLU A 42 23.88 11.14 -7.11
CA GLU A 42 24.74 10.13 -6.49
C GLU A 42 24.28 9.76 -5.07
N PRO A 43 24.39 8.47 -4.69
CA PRO A 43 23.94 7.98 -3.39
C PRO A 43 24.54 8.74 -2.19
N LYS A 44 25.78 9.22 -2.33
CA LYS A 44 26.47 9.99 -1.26
C LYS A 44 25.85 11.34 -0.97
N LEU A 45 25.35 12.04 -2.00
CA LEU A 45 24.73 13.37 -1.86
C LEU A 45 23.22 13.31 -1.62
N ARG A 46 22.60 12.18 -1.90
CA ARG A 46 21.15 12.01 -1.80
C ARG A 46 20.59 12.24 -0.39
N PRO A 47 21.25 11.82 0.71
CA PRO A 47 20.77 12.10 2.07
C PRO A 47 20.71 13.58 2.42
N GLU A 48 21.60 14.41 1.84
CA GLU A 48 21.66 15.85 2.08
C GLU A 48 20.49 16.63 1.46
N ILE A 49 19.74 16.02 0.57
CA ILE A 49 18.64 16.65 -0.16
C ILE A 49 17.32 16.24 0.49
N THR A 50 16.78 17.05 1.36
CA THR A 50 15.48 16.82 2.00
C THR A 50 14.33 17.39 1.15
N PRO A 51 13.12 16.79 1.19
CA PRO A 51 11.95 17.36 0.55
C PRO A 51 11.56 18.67 1.26
N LYS A 52 11.02 19.61 0.50
CA LYS A 52 10.43 20.82 1.09
C LYS A 52 8.96 20.57 1.36
N ASN A 53 8.58 20.55 2.62
CA ASN A 53 7.21 20.43 3.06
C ASN A 53 6.37 21.61 2.58
N ILE A 54 5.08 21.38 2.38
CA ILE A 54 4.15 22.36 1.77
C ILE A 54 3.04 22.66 2.77
N LEU A 55 2.77 23.95 3.00
CA LEU A 55 1.59 24.39 3.71
C LEU A 55 0.62 25.05 2.72
N MET A 56 -0.60 24.48 2.61
CA MET A 56 -1.69 24.98 1.78
C MET A 56 -2.68 25.77 2.64
N ILE A 57 -2.77 27.06 2.44
CA ILE A 57 -3.67 27.96 3.17
C ILE A 57 -4.85 28.34 2.27
N GLY A 58 -6.07 28.27 2.77
CA GLY A 58 -7.27 28.69 2.04
C GLY A 58 -8.54 28.02 2.56
N PRO A 59 -9.73 28.47 2.11
CA PRO A 59 -11.00 27.96 2.59
C PRO A 59 -11.17 26.46 2.28
N THR A 60 -12.09 25.82 2.99
CA THR A 60 -12.44 24.42 2.76
C THR A 60 -13.13 24.25 1.40
N GLY A 61 -13.04 23.07 0.79
CA GLY A 61 -13.73 22.77 -0.47
C GLY A 61 -13.04 23.24 -1.75
N VAL A 62 -11.90 23.94 -1.69
CA VAL A 62 -11.21 24.48 -2.87
C VAL A 62 -10.26 23.49 -3.56
N GLY A 63 -10.28 22.22 -3.19
CA GLY A 63 -9.51 21.16 -3.88
C GLY A 63 -8.12 20.87 -3.31
N LYS A 64 -7.72 21.42 -2.15
CA LYS A 64 -6.40 21.20 -1.55
C LYS A 64 -6.04 19.70 -1.42
N THR A 65 -6.94 18.91 -0.85
CA THR A 65 -6.76 17.46 -0.70
C THR A 65 -6.68 16.75 -2.06
N GLU A 66 -7.47 17.17 -3.04
CA GLU A 66 -7.48 16.54 -4.36
C GLU A 66 -6.17 16.78 -5.11
N ILE A 67 -5.58 17.98 -4.98
CA ILE A 67 -4.24 18.27 -5.50
C ILE A 67 -3.22 17.25 -5.00
N ALA A 68 -3.15 17.05 -3.67
CA ALA A 68 -2.20 16.12 -3.07
C ALA A 68 -2.46 14.65 -3.47
N ARG A 69 -3.73 14.25 -3.53
CA ARG A 69 -4.12 12.89 -3.95
C ARG A 69 -3.75 12.61 -5.40
N ARG A 70 -4.00 13.55 -6.29
CA ARG A 70 -3.65 13.43 -7.71
C ARG A 70 -2.14 13.40 -7.91
N LEU A 71 -1.42 14.27 -7.20
CA LEU A 71 0.04 14.25 -7.20
C LEU A 71 0.59 12.86 -6.83
N ALA A 72 0.08 12.26 -5.75
CA ALA A 72 0.51 10.95 -5.30
C ALA A 72 0.23 9.84 -6.33
N ARG A 73 -0.93 9.89 -6.99
CA ARG A 73 -1.26 8.97 -8.09
C ARG A 73 -0.31 9.11 -9.27
N LEU A 74 -0.04 10.34 -9.69
CA LEU A 74 0.92 10.62 -10.77
C LEU A 74 2.32 10.11 -10.40
N ALA A 75 2.73 10.22 -9.16
CA ALA A 75 4.00 9.74 -8.66
C ALA A 75 4.06 8.22 -8.45
N GLY A 76 2.92 7.52 -8.45
CA GLY A 76 2.86 6.13 -7.99
C GLY A 76 3.32 5.96 -6.54
N ALA A 77 3.18 7.02 -5.73
CA ALA A 77 3.70 7.11 -4.36
C ALA A 77 2.68 6.63 -3.33
N PRO A 78 3.13 6.00 -2.23
CA PRO A 78 2.28 5.77 -1.08
C PRO A 78 1.73 7.09 -0.55
N PHE A 79 0.42 7.14 -0.33
CA PHE A 79 -0.30 8.35 0.07
C PHE A 79 -1.27 8.09 1.20
N ILE A 80 -1.17 8.90 2.24
CA ILE A 80 -2.16 8.92 3.32
C ILE A 80 -2.70 10.32 3.54
N LYS A 81 -4.02 10.42 3.76
CA LYS A 81 -4.69 11.60 4.25
C LYS A 81 -5.10 11.38 5.71
N VAL A 82 -4.71 12.32 6.56
CA VAL A 82 -5.09 12.35 7.97
C VAL A 82 -5.67 13.72 8.33
N GLU A 83 -6.50 13.76 9.35
CA GLU A 83 -7.02 15.00 9.94
C GLU A 83 -6.28 15.25 11.26
N ALA A 84 -5.68 16.42 11.43
CA ALA A 84 -4.89 16.76 12.62
C ALA A 84 -5.69 16.63 13.92
N THR A 85 -6.99 16.87 13.86
CA THR A 85 -7.93 16.80 15.01
C THR A 85 -8.18 15.38 15.52
N LYS A 86 -7.78 14.34 14.78
CA LYS A 86 -7.94 12.93 15.18
C LYS A 86 -6.84 12.41 16.09
N PHE A 87 -5.75 13.19 16.21
CA PHE A 87 -4.62 12.81 17.03
C PHE A 87 -4.71 13.41 18.44
N THR A 88 -4.12 12.70 19.38
CA THR A 88 -4.00 13.12 20.76
C THR A 88 -2.55 13.05 21.19
N GLU A 89 -2.18 13.80 22.21
CA GLU A 89 -0.84 13.73 22.81
C GLU A 89 -0.52 12.29 23.25
N VAL A 90 0.73 11.90 23.11
CA VAL A 90 1.22 10.56 23.56
C VAL A 90 0.90 10.36 25.04
N GLY A 91 0.23 9.23 25.34
CA GLY A 91 -0.22 8.89 26.69
C GLY A 91 -1.69 9.19 27.01
N TYR A 92 -2.41 9.89 26.14
CA TYR A 92 -3.86 10.05 26.23
C TYR A 92 -4.60 9.03 25.40
N VAL A 93 -5.87 8.78 25.71
CA VAL A 93 -6.72 7.89 24.90
C VAL A 93 -6.98 8.55 23.55
N GLY A 94 -6.38 7.97 22.50
CA GLY A 94 -6.51 8.45 21.13
C GLY A 94 -5.45 7.85 20.22
N LYS A 95 -5.37 8.35 18.99
CA LYS A 95 -4.42 7.89 18.00
C LYS A 95 -3.14 8.73 18.08
N ASP A 96 -1.98 8.10 18.29
CA ASP A 96 -0.70 8.78 18.29
C ASP A 96 -0.29 9.23 16.87
N VAL A 97 0.59 10.22 16.78
CA VAL A 97 1.05 10.78 15.51
C VAL A 97 1.92 9.78 14.72
N ASP A 98 2.63 8.88 15.38
CA ASP A 98 3.43 7.82 14.75
C ASP A 98 2.58 6.86 13.92
N SER A 99 1.29 6.72 14.28
CA SER A 99 0.36 5.92 13.48
C SER A 99 0.23 6.40 12.05
N ILE A 100 0.52 7.68 11.75
CA ILE A 100 0.55 8.22 10.38
C ILE A 100 1.56 7.44 9.53
N VAL A 101 2.76 7.24 10.09
CA VAL A 101 3.84 6.53 9.39
C VAL A 101 3.54 5.05 9.30
N ARG A 102 3.00 4.44 10.38
CA ARG A 102 2.57 3.02 10.36
C ARG A 102 1.52 2.77 9.28
N ASP A 103 0.48 3.59 9.20
CA ASP A 103 -0.57 3.49 8.19
C ASP A 103 -0.02 3.75 6.76
N LEU A 104 0.93 4.68 6.60
CA LEU A 104 1.59 4.94 5.31
C LEU A 104 2.35 3.71 4.80
N VAL A 105 3.06 3.02 5.70
CA VAL A 105 3.81 1.80 5.37
C VAL A 105 2.87 0.66 5.02
N ASP A 106 1.74 0.51 5.72
CA ASP A 106 0.72 -0.48 5.36
C ASP A 106 0.20 -0.27 3.93
N ILE A 107 -0.02 0.99 3.54
CA ILE A 107 -0.40 1.35 2.16
C ILE A 107 0.74 0.99 1.18
N ALA A 108 1.99 1.30 1.53
CA ALA A 108 3.14 1.00 0.70
C ALA A 108 3.31 -0.52 0.47
N VAL A 109 3.14 -1.34 1.52
CA VAL A 109 3.19 -2.81 1.43
C VAL A 109 2.08 -3.32 0.51
N LYS A 110 0.85 -2.80 0.66
CA LYS A 110 -0.26 -3.17 -0.22
C LYS A 110 0.04 -2.84 -1.68
N GLN A 111 0.53 -1.63 -1.97
CA GLN A 111 0.91 -1.21 -3.32
C GLN A 111 2.07 -2.06 -3.90
N ALA A 112 3.10 -2.33 -3.11
CA ALA A 112 4.23 -3.16 -3.53
C ALA A 112 3.77 -4.59 -3.86
N ARG A 113 2.89 -5.16 -3.02
CA ARG A 113 2.31 -6.49 -3.26
C ARG A 113 1.47 -6.52 -4.53
N GLU A 114 0.61 -5.53 -4.77
CA GLU A 114 -0.19 -5.41 -5.99
C GLU A 114 0.71 -5.32 -7.24
N GLN A 115 1.77 -4.50 -7.19
CA GLN A 115 2.73 -4.38 -8.28
C GLN A 115 3.52 -5.69 -8.52
N ALA A 116 3.93 -6.37 -7.46
CA ALA A 116 4.61 -7.66 -7.56
C ALA A 116 3.67 -8.73 -8.15
N ALA A 117 2.40 -8.78 -7.71
CA ALA A 117 1.40 -9.70 -8.24
C ALA A 117 1.15 -9.49 -9.75
N LEU A 118 1.10 -8.23 -10.20
CA LEU A 118 0.98 -7.91 -11.63
C LEU A 118 2.18 -8.43 -12.46
N LYS A 119 3.39 -8.37 -11.90
CA LYS A 119 4.60 -8.87 -12.59
C LYS A 119 4.61 -10.39 -12.74
N VAL A 120 4.10 -11.11 -11.75
CA VAL A 120 4.09 -12.58 -11.76
C VAL A 120 2.83 -13.18 -12.36
N ARG A 121 1.84 -12.34 -12.71
CA ARG A 121 0.50 -12.77 -13.14
C ARG A 121 0.53 -13.74 -14.32
N ALA A 122 1.28 -13.44 -15.37
CA ALA A 122 1.36 -14.31 -16.54
C ALA A 122 1.87 -15.71 -16.16
N ARG A 123 2.91 -15.78 -15.32
CA ARG A 123 3.45 -17.05 -14.83
C ARG A 123 2.47 -17.77 -13.89
N ALA A 124 1.73 -17.02 -13.08
CA ALA A 124 0.70 -17.57 -12.21
C ALA A 124 -0.48 -18.15 -13.04
N GLU A 125 -0.86 -17.48 -14.15
CA GLU A 125 -1.86 -17.97 -15.09
C GLU A 125 -1.42 -19.28 -15.76
N ASP A 126 -0.17 -19.39 -16.20
CA ASP A 126 0.40 -20.62 -16.78
C ASP A 126 0.41 -21.76 -15.74
N ASN A 127 0.87 -21.51 -14.53
CA ASN A 127 0.87 -22.50 -13.44
C ASN A 127 -0.55 -22.96 -13.07
N ALA A 128 -1.51 -22.04 -13.01
CA ALA A 128 -2.90 -22.35 -12.72
C ALA A 128 -3.53 -23.19 -13.84
N GLU A 129 -3.21 -22.90 -15.10
CA GLU A 129 -3.64 -23.70 -16.27
C GLU A 129 -3.10 -25.12 -16.17
N GLU A 130 -1.82 -25.32 -15.82
CA GLU A 130 -1.25 -26.66 -15.63
C GLU A 130 -1.97 -27.43 -14.51
N ARG A 131 -2.24 -26.80 -13.37
CA ARG A 131 -2.99 -27.44 -12.26
C ARG A 131 -4.42 -27.81 -12.65
N LEU A 132 -5.09 -27.00 -13.46
CA LEU A 132 -6.41 -27.32 -14.02
C LEU A 132 -6.35 -28.52 -14.96
N LEU A 133 -5.32 -28.57 -15.80
CA LEU A 133 -5.11 -29.74 -16.70
C LEU A 133 -4.83 -31.01 -15.91
N ASP A 134 -4.05 -30.94 -14.83
CA ASP A 134 -3.78 -32.08 -13.95
C ASP A 134 -5.05 -32.56 -13.22
N ALA A 135 -5.96 -31.67 -12.86
CA ALA A 135 -7.23 -32.01 -12.25
C ALA A 135 -8.22 -32.63 -13.28
N LEU A 136 -8.13 -32.24 -14.54
CA LEU A 136 -8.96 -32.77 -15.63
C LEU A 136 -8.44 -34.10 -16.18
N LEU A 137 -7.14 -34.34 -16.11
CA LEU A 137 -6.44 -35.55 -16.55
C LEU A 137 -5.62 -36.08 -15.36
N PRO A 138 -6.26 -36.76 -14.39
CA PRO A 138 -5.50 -37.38 -13.30
C PRO A 138 -4.51 -38.37 -13.90
N ALA A 139 -3.27 -38.30 -13.43
CA ALA A 139 -2.19 -39.18 -13.87
C ALA A 139 -2.65 -40.65 -13.78
N PRO A 140 -2.40 -41.48 -14.80
CA PRO A 140 -2.75 -42.88 -14.76
C PRO A 140 -2.09 -43.51 -13.53
N ARG A 141 -2.90 -44.18 -12.69
CA ARG A 141 -2.37 -44.97 -11.60
C ARG A 141 -1.47 -46.04 -12.22
N HIS A 142 -0.17 -45.94 -11.97
CA HIS A 142 0.79 -46.95 -12.45
C HIS A 142 0.44 -48.34 -11.89
N GLU A 143 -0.25 -49.13 -12.67
CA GLU A 143 -0.30 -50.55 -12.50
C GLU A 143 0.28 -51.18 -13.78
N GLY A 144 1.60 -51.46 -13.78
CA GLY A 144 2.24 -52.28 -14.79
C GLY A 144 3.43 -51.65 -15.53
N PRO A 145 4.50 -52.44 -15.81
CA PRO A 145 5.76 -51.93 -16.40
C PRO A 145 5.75 -51.83 -17.95
N LEU A 146 4.61 -51.78 -18.61
CA LEU A 146 4.49 -51.76 -20.08
C LEU A 146 3.28 -50.94 -20.54
N SER A 147 3.36 -49.60 -20.48
CA SER A 147 2.51 -48.76 -21.31
C SER A 147 3.30 -47.51 -21.77
N SER A 148 3.92 -47.69 -22.93
CA SER A 148 4.43 -46.64 -23.79
C SER A 148 3.28 -45.83 -24.35
N GLU A 149 2.87 -44.69 -23.73
CA GLU A 149 2.09 -43.65 -24.41
C GLU A 149 2.28 -42.24 -23.82
N PRO A 150 3.50 -41.65 -23.87
CA PRO A 150 3.66 -40.25 -23.54
C PRO A 150 3.11 -39.30 -24.61
N GLU A 151 2.89 -39.75 -25.84
CA GLU A 151 2.45 -38.91 -26.96
C GLU A 151 0.94 -38.63 -26.98
N ARG A 152 0.09 -39.62 -26.61
CA ARG A 152 -1.36 -39.43 -26.56
C ARG A 152 -1.79 -38.50 -25.42
N ASP A 153 -1.11 -38.58 -24.28
CA ASP A 153 -1.36 -37.67 -23.17
C ASP A 153 -1.05 -36.20 -23.53
N ASN A 154 0.02 -35.95 -24.28
CA ASN A 154 0.38 -34.63 -24.76
C ASN A 154 -0.66 -34.04 -25.74
N ALA A 155 -1.17 -34.83 -26.66
CA ALA A 155 -2.19 -34.39 -27.62
C ALA A 155 -3.52 -34.05 -26.93
N THR A 156 -3.97 -34.89 -25.99
CA THR A 156 -5.20 -34.66 -25.21
C THR A 156 -5.04 -33.43 -24.32
N ARG A 157 -3.89 -33.26 -23.69
CA ARG A 157 -3.57 -32.12 -22.87
C ARG A 157 -3.58 -30.79 -23.66
N GLN A 158 -3.07 -30.80 -24.90
CA GLN A 158 -3.13 -29.66 -25.80
C GLN A 158 -4.55 -29.28 -26.22
N VAL A 159 -5.39 -30.27 -26.52
CA VAL A 159 -6.82 -30.07 -26.88
C VAL A 159 -7.56 -29.46 -25.68
N LEU A 160 -7.35 -29.99 -24.47
CA LEU A 160 -7.97 -29.45 -23.24
C LEU A 160 -7.48 -28.05 -22.94
N ARG A 161 -6.18 -27.78 -23.12
CA ARG A 161 -5.59 -26.43 -22.96
C ARG A 161 -6.28 -25.44 -23.91
N LYS A 162 -6.47 -25.81 -25.17
CA LYS A 162 -7.17 -24.96 -26.12
C LYS A 162 -8.62 -24.70 -25.69
N LYS A 163 -9.35 -25.72 -25.25
CA LYS A 163 -10.73 -25.58 -24.76
C LYS A 163 -10.84 -24.75 -23.50
N LEU A 164 -9.84 -24.81 -22.58
CA LEU A 164 -9.76 -23.96 -21.39
C LEU A 164 -9.56 -22.49 -21.76
N ARG A 165 -8.70 -22.21 -22.75
CA ARG A 165 -8.44 -20.85 -23.24
C ARG A 165 -9.63 -20.26 -23.99
N GLU A 166 -10.40 -21.09 -24.70
CA GLU A 166 -11.62 -20.71 -25.40
C GLU A 166 -12.84 -20.56 -24.46
N GLY A 167 -12.70 -20.90 -23.15
CA GLY A 167 -13.80 -20.83 -22.18
C GLY A 167 -14.90 -21.89 -22.36
N SER A 168 -14.73 -22.86 -23.27
CA SER A 168 -15.75 -23.86 -23.55
C SER A 168 -15.97 -24.88 -22.41
N LEU A 169 -15.09 -24.90 -21.41
CA LEU A 169 -15.15 -25.75 -20.23
C LEU A 169 -15.52 -25.01 -18.95
N ASP A 170 -15.78 -23.69 -19.00
CA ASP A 170 -15.95 -22.81 -17.83
C ASP A 170 -17.08 -23.26 -16.88
N GLU A 171 -18.16 -23.82 -17.41
CA GLU A 171 -19.30 -24.30 -16.64
C GLU A 171 -19.12 -25.72 -16.07
N ARG A 172 -18.08 -26.43 -16.47
CA ARG A 172 -17.81 -27.80 -15.98
C ARG A 172 -17.30 -27.73 -14.55
N GLU A 173 -17.84 -28.63 -13.71
CA GLU A 173 -17.37 -28.80 -12.33
C GLU A 173 -16.13 -29.69 -12.27
N ILE A 174 -15.18 -29.29 -11.45
CA ILE A 174 -13.97 -30.05 -11.14
C ILE A 174 -13.73 -30.06 -9.61
N GLU A 175 -13.07 -31.11 -9.17
CA GLU A 175 -12.55 -31.17 -7.79
C GLU A 175 -11.11 -30.68 -7.77
N ILE A 176 -10.85 -29.62 -7.03
CA ILE A 176 -9.50 -29.07 -6.85
C ILE A 176 -9.13 -28.96 -5.38
N GLU A 177 -7.86 -29.17 -5.11
CA GLU A 177 -7.28 -28.87 -3.81
C GLU A 177 -6.82 -27.41 -3.77
N LEU A 178 -7.46 -26.63 -2.92
CA LEU A 178 -7.07 -25.26 -2.62
C LEU A 178 -6.50 -25.19 -1.22
N ALA A 179 -5.53 -24.29 -1.03
CA ALA A 179 -5.09 -23.91 0.28
C ALA A 179 -6.31 -23.38 1.08
N ALA A 180 -6.53 -23.93 2.29
CA ALA A 180 -7.61 -23.42 3.12
C ALA A 180 -7.36 -21.95 3.42
N THR A 181 -8.20 -21.08 2.88
CA THR A 181 -8.23 -19.67 3.29
C THR A 181 -8.55 -19.67 4.77
N GLN A 182 -7.55 -19.39 5.60
CA GLN A 182 -7.79 -19.23 7.02
C GLN A 182 -8.67 -17.98 7.18
N PRO A 183 -9.81 -18.06 7.88
CA PRO A 183 -10.48 -16.84 8.31
C PRO A 183 -9.45 -16.06 9.12
N GLN A 184 -9.18 -14.82 8.71
CA GLN A 184 -8.44 -13.89 9.56
C GLN A 184 -9.27 -13.74 10.85
N LEU A 185 -8.88 -14.50 11.86
CA LEU A 185 -9.37 -14.25 13.21
C LEU A 185 -8.81 -12.88 13.59
N GLU A 186 -9.65 -11.85 13.43
CA GLU A 186 -9.43 -10.57 14.09
C GLU A 186 -9.53 -10.83 15.59
N VAL A 187 -8.40 -11.19 16.19
CA VAL A 187 -8.29 -11.21 17.63
C VAL A 187 -8.31 -9.76 18.05
N MET A 188 -9.45 -9.28 18.51
CA MET A 188 -9.55 -8.00 19.21
C MET A 188 -8.74 -8.11 20.49
N THR A 189 -7.48 -7.72 20.41
CA THR A 189 -6.60 -7.65 21.58
C THR A 189 -6.76 -6.30 22.25
N PRO A 190 -6.84 -6.25 23.58
CA PRO A 190 -6.78 -5.00 24.32
C PRO A 190 -5.47 -4.26 24.02
N PRO A 191 -5.44 -2.90 24.08
CA PRO A 191 -4.23 -2.12 23.91
C PRO A 191 -3.12 -2.58 24.85
N GLY A 192 -1.93 -2.92 24.30
CA GLY A 192 -0.76 -3.37 25.05
C GLY A 192 -0.44 -4.87 24.99
N MET A 193 -1.25 -5.69 24.30
CA MET A 193 -0.98 -7.13 24.11
C MET A 193 -0.72 -7.52 22.65
N GLU A 194 -0.31 -6.55 21.82
CA GLU A 194 -0.13 -6.73 20.37
C GLU A 194 0.96 -7.74 20.03
N GLU A 195 2.09 -7.73 20.79
CA GLU A 195 3.19 -8.69 20.58
C GLU A 195 2.77 -10.14 20.89
N MET A 196 1.92 -10.34 21.90
CA MET A 196 1.42 -11.67 22.25
C MET A 196 0.42 -12.18 21.19
N ALA A 197 -0.36 -11.29 20.60
CA ALA A 197 -1.27 -11.64 19.51
C ALA A 197 -0.49 -12.03 18.23
N GLU A 198 0.62 -11.36 17.94
CA GLU A 198 1.48 -11.72 16.81
C GLU A 198 2.19 -13.07 17.02
N GLN A 199 2.68 -13.34 18.22
CA GLN A 199 3.28 -14.64 18.53
C GLN A 199 2.25 -15.77 18.41
N LEU A 200 1.03 -15.58 18.91
CA LEU A 200 -0.07 -16.54 18.74
C LEU A 200 -0.45 -16.72 17.26
N ARG A 201 -0.54 -15.63 16.47
CA ARG A 201 -0.76 -15.73 15.02
C ARG A 201 0.35 -16.51 14.33
N GLY A 202 1.62 -16.32 14.71
CA GLY A 202 2.76 -17.08 14.19
C GLY A 202 2.64 -18.59 14.46
N VAL A 203 2.28 -18.97 15.66
CA VAL A 203 2.08 -20.37 16.04
C VAL A 203 0.86 -20.98 15.32
N PHE A 204 -0.26 -20.26 15.25
CA PHE A 204 -1.44 -20.73 14.52
C PHE A 204 -1.23 -20.81 13.01
N SER A 205 -0.43 -19.92 12.42
CA SER A 205 -0.10 -19.98 11.00
C SER A 205 0.77 -21.20 10.65
N GLN A 206 1.71 -21.58 11.53
CA GLN A 206 2.51 -22.78 11.35
C GLN A 206 1.70 -24.08 11.52
N LEU A 207 0.75 -24.12 12.44
CA LEU A 207 -0.12 -25.29 12.66
C LEU A 207 -1.21 -25.44 11.58
N GLY A 208 -1.63 -24.32 10.93
CA GLY A 208 -2.69 -24.30 9.92
C GLY A 208 -2.23 -24.39 8.47
N ALA A 209 -0.93 -24.22 8.19
CA ALA A 209 -0.36 -24.08 6.86
C ALA A 209 -0.49 -25.31 5.93
N HIS A 210 -0.96 -26.45 6.44
CA HIS A 210 -0.97 -27.73 5.69
C HIS A 210 -2.37 -28.29 5.40
N LYS A 211 -3.46 -27.62 5.78
CA LYS A 211 -4.79 -28.12 5.46
C LYS A 211 -5.24 -27.68 4.06
N ARG A 212 -4.99 -28.51 3.06
CA ARG A 212 -5.65 -28.40 1.77
C ARG A 212 -7.09 -28.89 1.91
N LYS A 213 -8.04 -28.18 1.34
CA LYS A 213 -9.43 -28.62 1.26
C LYS A 213 -9.80 -28.85 -0.20
N THR A 214 -10.27 -30.05 -0.49
CA THR A 214 -10.85 -30.37 -1.79
C THR A 214 -12.21 -29.67 -1.90
N ARG A 215 -12.43 -28.91 -2.96
CA ARG A 215 -13.70 -28.25 -3.27
C ARG A 215 -14.13 -28.58 -4.69
N LYS A 216 -15.44 -28.79 -4.85
CA LYS A 216 -16.07 -28.87 -6.17
C LYS A 216 -16.45 -27.47 -6.60
N LEU A 217 -15.89 -27.01 -7.72
CA LEU A 217 -16.09 -25.67 -8.26
C LEU A 217 -16.19 -25.73 -9.76
N LYS A 218 -16.86 -24.74 -10.36
CA LYS A 218 -16.81 -24.54 -11.82
C LYS A 218 -15.39 -24.11 -12.22
N ILE A 219 -14.96 -24.53 -13.42
CA ILE A 219 -13.61 -24.23 -13.93
C ILE A 219 -13.32 -22.74 -13.95
N ALA A 220 -14.30 -21.89 -14.32
CA ALA A 220 -14.13 -20.44 -14.30
C ALA A 220 -13.77 -19.90 -12.90
N GLU A 221 -14.43 -20.38 -11.84
CA GLU A 221 -14.17 -20.00 -10.45
C GLU A 221 -12.85 -20.59 -9.96
N ALA A 222 -12.63 -21.86 -10.23
CA ALA A 222 -11.41 -22.58 -9.90
C ALA A 222 -10.17 -21.90 -10.49
N ARG A 223 -10.25 -21.47 -11.75
CA ARG A 223 -9.18 -20.74 -12.44
C ARG A 223 -8.79 -19.46 -11.72
N ARG A 224 -9.77 -18.65 -11.29
CA ARG A 224 -9.51 -17.40 -10.56
C ARG A 224 -8.79 -17.69 -9.24
N LEU A 225 -9.30 -18.62 -8.45
CA LEU A 225 -8.73 -18.98 -7.16
C LEU A 225 -7.31 -19.58 -7.28
N LEU A 226 -7.07 -20.38 -8.31
CA LEU A 226 -5.75 -20.96 -8.58
C LEU A 226 -4.75 -19.90 -9.02
N ILE A 227 -5.14 -18.92 -9.86
CA ILE A 227 -4.27 -17.81 -10.25
C ILE A 227 -3.87 -17.00 -9.03
N ASP A 228 -4.81 -16.68 -8.14
CA ASP A 228 -4.53 -15.94 -6.92
C ASP A 228 -3.61 -16.73 -5.97
N GLU A 229 -3.81 -18.04 -5.83
CA GLU A 229 -2.94 -18.92 -5.03
C GLU A 229 -1.53 -19.02 -5.62
N GLU A 230 -1.41 -19.25 -6.93
CA GLU A 230 -0.09 -19.33 -7.60
C GLU A 230 0.63 -17.99 -7.62
N ALA A 231 -0.09 -16.88 -7.82
CA ALA A 231 0.49 -15.55 -7.66
C ALA A 231 1.05 -15.36 -6.25
N GLY A 232 0.28 -15.74 -5.21
CA GLY A 232 0.74 -15.67 -3.83
C GLY A 232 1.99 -16.51 -3.56
N ARG A 233 2.12 -17.70 -4.18
CA ARG A 233 3.32 -18.55 -4.06
C ARG A 233 4.56 -17.99 -4.74
N LEU A 234 4.37 -17.24 -5.83
CA LEU A 234 5.45 -16.62 -6.60
C LEU A 234 5.95 -15.32 -5.96
N LEU A 235 5.23 -14.76 -5.00
CA LEU A 235 5.60 -13.54 -4.31
C LEU A 235 6.70 -13.79 -3.27
N ASN A 236 7.72 -12.96 -3.30
CA ASN A 236 8.74 -12.90 -2.25
C ASN A 236 8.33 -11.82 -1.23
N GLU A 237 7.76 -12.23 -0.10
CA GLU A 237 7.26 -11.32 0.94
C GLU A 237 8.38 -10.44 1.53
N GLU A 238 9.60 -10.95 1.66
CA GLU A 238 10.72 -10.17 2.18
C GLU A 238 11.14 -9.06 1.20
N GLU A 239 11.16 -9.38 -0.09
CA GLU A 239 11.47 -8.39 -1.12
C GLU A 239 10.37 -7.32 -1.19
N ILE A 240 9.10 -7.72 -1.07
CA ILE A 240 7.96 -6.80 -1.03
C ILE A 240 8.06 -5.85 0.16
N LYS A 241 8.40 -6.35 1.35
CA LYS A 241 8.60 -5.52 2.55
C LYS A 241 9.72 -4.50 2.35
N LEU A 242 10.88 -4.94 1.86
CA LEU A 242 12.02 -4.05 1.59
C LEU A 242 11.67 -2.96 0.57
N GLN A 243 11.02 -3.32 -0.53
CA GLN A 243 10.55 -2.36 -1.54
C GLN A 243 9.52 -1.39 -0.96
N ALA A 244 8.61 -1.86 -0.12
CA ALA A 244 7.59 -1.04 0.52
C ALA A 244 8.20 -0.04 1.51
N ILE A 245 9.13 -0.47 2.37
CA ILE A 245 9.88 0.38 3.29
C ILE A 245 10.59 1.48 2.50
N GLN A 246 11.37 1.09 1.49
CA GLN A 246 12.09 2.03 0.65
C GLN A 246 11.14 3.01 -0.08
N SER A 247 10.00 2.52 -0.56
CA SER A 247 9.00 3.36 -1.20
C SER A 247 8.34 4.34 -0.24
N ALA A 248 8.02 3.90 0.99
CA ALA A 248 7.47 4.77 2.02
C ALA A 248 8.45 5.87 2.43
N GLU A 249 9.70 5.52 2.71
CA GLU A 249 10.74 6.48 3.11
C GLU A 249 11.09 7.48 2.01
N GLN A 250 11.27 7.01 0.76
CA GLN A 250 11.80 7.84 -0.32
C GLN A 250 10.69 8.54 -1.14
N ASN A 251 9.49 7.97 -1.18
CA ASN A 251 8.39 8.43 -2.02
C ASN A 251 7.09 8.72 -1.26
N GLY A 252 7.00 8.41 0.04
CA GLY A 252 5.80 8.61 0.84
C GLY A 252 5.30 10.06 0.82
N ILE A 253 4.00 10.25 0.77
CA ILE A 253 3.33 11.55 0.84
C ILE A 253 2.28 11.49 1.94
N VAL A 254 2.41 12.37 2.92
CA VAL A 254 1.47 12.55 4.03
C VAL A 254 0.74 13.86 3.84
N PHE A 255 -0.59 13.80 3.77
CA PHE A 255 -1.43 14.99 3.74
C PHE A 255 -2.14 15.15 5.09
N ILE A 256 -1.83 16.25 5.80
CA ILE A 256 -2.41 16.59 7.10
C ILE A 256 -3.43 17.70 6.89
N ASP A 257 -4.71 17.36 7.05
CA ASP A 257 -5.80 18.31 6.90
C ASP A 257 -6.16 18.98 8.25
N GLU A 258 -6.74 20.18 8.20
CA GLU A 258 -7.24 20.90 9.36
C GLU A 258 -6.14 21.22 10.41
N ILE A 259 -4.90 21.46 9.96
CA ILE A 259 -3.78 21.75 10.87
C ILE A 259 -4.03 23.04 11.70
N ASP A 260 -4.79 23.99 11.17
CA ASP A 260 -5.18 25.23 11.84
C ASP A 260 -5.98 24.98 13.13
N LYS A 261 -6.75 23.90 13.22
CA LYS A 261 -7.53 23.56 14.41
C LYS A 261 -6.71 23.09 15.60
N VAL A 262 -5.51 22.56 15.36
CA VAL A 262 -4.58 22.20 16.45
C VAL A 262 -3.61 23.34 16.77
N THR A 263 -3.51 24.37 15.91
CA THR A 263 -2.64 25.53 16.12
C THR A 263 -3.35 26.72 16.77
N SER A 264 -4.71 26.75 16.77
CA SER A 264 -5.47 27.84 17.36
C SER A 264 -5.36 27.86 18.89
N ARG A 265 -4.91 29.00 19.45
CA ARG A 265 -5.01 29.28 20.90
C ARG A 265 -6.46 29.61 21.21
N SER A 266 -7.09 28.87 22.11
CA SER A 266 -8.33 29.29 22.74
C SER A 266 -7.99 30.01 24.06
N ASP A 267 -8.58 31.15 24.34
CA ASP A 267 -8.31 31.99 25.52
C ASP A 267 -8.83 31.37 26.85
N GLY A 268 -8.88 30.06 26.97
CA GLY A 268 -9.36 29.34 28.16
C GLY A 268 -8.51 28.11 28.48
N GLN A 269 -7.98 28.05 29.71
CA GLN A 269 -7.27 26.87 30.25
C GLN A 269 -8.23 25.67 30.36
N SER A 270 -8.40 24.90 29.26
CA SER A 270 -9.11 23.63 29.30
C SER A 270 -8.14 22.46 29.02
N SER A 271 -8.41 21.30 29.58
CA SER A 271 -7.64 20.07 29.35
C SER A 271 -7.51 19.70 27.85
N ALA A 272 -8.47 20.14 27.01
CA ALA A 272 -8.44 20.00 25.56
C ALA A 272 -7.35 20.85 24.88
N GLU A 273 -6.87 21.93 25.52
CA GLU A 273 -5.84 22.82 24.99
C GLU A 273 -4.45 22.22 25.18
N VAL A 274 -4.19 21.58 26.29
CA VAL A 274 -2.94 20.84 26.56
C VAL A 274 -2.77 19.72 25.55
N SER A 275 -3.84 18.98 25.23
CA SER A 275 -3.80 17.90 24.25
C SER A 275 -3.49 18.39 22.82
N ARG A 276 -3.98 19.59 22.42
CA ARG A 276 -3.69 20.15 21.08
C ARG A 276 -2.23 20.62 20.94
N GLN A 277 -1.68 21.26 21.98
CA GLN A 277 -0.25 21.64 22.01
C GLN A 277 0.66 20.42 22.00
N GLY A 278 0.25 19.34 22.66
CA GLY A 278 0.92 18.04 22.60
C GLY A 278 1.01 17.49 21.19
N VAL A 279 -0.07 17.52 20.43
CA VAL A 279 -0.09 17.05 19.03
C VAL A 279 0.86 17.84 18.14
N GLN A 280 0.95 19.18 18.29
CA GLN A 280 1.92 19.99 17.54
C GLN A 280 3.36 19.58 17.85
N ARG A 281 3.68 19.44 19.14
CA ARG A 281 5.01 19.02 19.59
C ARG A 281 5.39 17.64 19.08
N ASP A 282 4.43 16.72 19.03
CA ASP A 282 4.66 15.34 18.59
C ASP A 282 4.75 15.22 17.05
N LEU A 283 4.09 16.13 16.29
CA LEU A 283 4.20 16.20 14.83
C LEU A 283 5.56 16.77 14.37
N LEU A 284 6.20 17.63 15.15
CA LEU A 284 7.43 18.30 14.75
C LEU A 284 8.57 17.33 14.42
N PRO A 285 8.90 16.33 15.26
CA PRO A 285 9.93 15.34 14.93
C PRO A 285 9.62 14.56 13.67
N LEU A 286 8.35 14.22 13.42
CA LEU A 286 7.97 13.51 12.20
C LEU A 286 8.27 14.31 10.93
N VAL A 287 8.03 15.62 10.98
CA VAL A 287 8.23 16.54 9.84
C VAL A 287 9.70 16.91 9.64
N GLU A 288 10.47 17.01 10.74
CA GLU A 288 11.91 17.32 10.70
C GLU A 288 12.79 16.11 10.38
N GLY A 289 12.32 14.92 10.67
CA GLY A 289 13.01 13.66 10.45
C GLY A 289 13.22 12.90 11.76
N CYS A 290 12.61 11.73 11.85
CA CYS A 290 12.79 10.79 12.96
C CYS A 290 12.69 9.36 12.46
N THR A 291 12.91 8.41 13.37
CA THR A 291 12.72 7.00 13.09
C THR A 291 11.50 6.46 13.84
N VAL A 292 10.52 5.94 13.13
CA VAL A 292 9.30 5.36 13.68
C VAL A 292 9.36 3.85 13.58
N SER A 293 9.08 3.15 14.68
CA SER A 293 8.99 1.69 14.71
C SER A 293 7.66 1.22 14.12
N THR A 294 7.72 0.28 13.18
CA THR A 294 6.55 -0.35 12.56
C THR A 294 6.68 -1.88 12.62
N LYS A 295 5.60 -2.59 12.38
CA LYS A 295 5.59 -4.07 12.29
C LYS A 295 6.45 -4.63 11.13
N TYR A 296 6.86 -3.78 10.19
CA TYR A 296 7.74 -4.15 9.08
C TYR A 296 9.20 -3.77 9.30
N GLY A 297 9.49 -3.02 10.37
CA GLY A 297 10.80 -2.50 10.72
C GLY A 297 10.79 -0.99 10.97
N PRO A 298 11.95 -0.41 11.32
CA PRO A 298 12.08 1.03 11.52
C PRO A 298 11.99 1.79 10.19
N ILE A 299 11.31 2.94 10.20
CA ILE A 299 11.08 3.82 9.06
C ILE A 299 11.63 5.21 9.38
N LYS A 300 12.46 5.75 8.49
CA LYS A 300 12.96 7.12 8.56
C LYS A 300 12.03 8.08 7.84
N THR A 301 11.69 9.20 8.49
CA THR A 301 10.74 10.17 7.93
C THR A 301 11.41 11.31 7.15
N ASP A 302 12.74 11.43 7.18
CA ASP A 302 13.54 12.52 6.59
C ASP A 302 13.18 12.86 5.14
N HIS A 303 12.71 11.88 4.37
CA HIS A 303 12.42 12.06 2.95
C HIS A 303 10.95 11.87 2.58
N ILE A 304 10.07 11.73 3.57
CA ILE A 304 8.63 11.76 3.39
C ILE A 304 8.21 13.21 3.11
N LEU A 305 7.36 13.42 2.11
CA LEU A 305 6.81 14.74 1.81
C LEU A 305 5.55 14.97 2.65
N PHE A 306 5.63 15.95 3.54
CA PHE A 306 4.47 16.41 4.30
C PHE A 306 3.81 17.59 3.60
N ILE A 307 2.50 17.49 3.41
CA ILE A 307 1.65 18.54 2.87
C ILE A 307 0.58 18.82 3.93
N ALA A 308 0.64 19.95 4.57
CA ALA A 308 -0.36 20.36 5.54
C ALA A 308 -1.40 21.30 4.91
N SER A 309 -2.64 21.27 5.38
CA SER A 309 -3.67 22.21 4.94
C SER A 309 -4.50 22.75 6.10
N GLY A 310 -4.89 24.01 5.98
CA GLY A 310 -5.73 24.68 6.97
C GLY A 310 -6.39 25.93 6.41
N ALA A 311 -7.44 26.40 7.05
CA ALA A 311 -8.17 27.61 6.65
C ALA A 311 -7.51 28.88 7.26
N PHE A 312 -6.96 28.79 8.46
CA PHE A 312 -6.25 29.87 9.17
C PHE A 312 -7.03 31.18 9.28
N HIS A 313 -8.36 31.14 9.31
CA HIS A 313 -9.22 32.33 9.31
C HIS A 313 -9.02 33.25 10.53
N LEU A 314 -8.47 32.75 11.65
CA LEU A 314 -8.30 33.46 12.91
C LEU A 314 -6.85 33.62 13.36
N SER A 315 -5.87 33.09 12.64
CA SER A 315 -4.48 33.03 13.13
C SER A 315 -3.43 33.60 12.16
N LEU A 316 -3.81 34.57 11.33
CA LEU A 316 -2.87 35.26 10.41
C LEU A 316 -1.67 35.92 11.12
N SER A 317 -1.73 36.13 12.44
CA SER A 317 -0.61 36.68 13.21
C SER A 317 0.56 35.69 13.42
N LEU A 318 0.36 34.39 13.16
CA LEU A 318 1.42 33.38 13.34
C LEU A 318 2.23 33.10 12.06
N ILE A 319 1.85 33.70 10.94
CA ILE A 319 2.55 33.53 9.65
C ILE A 319 3.78 34.44 9.55
N HIS A 320 3.99 35.35 10.49
CA HIS A 320 5.09 36.31 10.52
C HIS A 320 6.27 35.91 11.43
N ILE A 321 6.36 34.63 11.81
CA ILE A 321 7.50 34.11 12.55
C ILE A 321 8.34 33.21 11.66
#